data_1cdee9d1b593b8022fcea64549e1b60d
#
_entry.id   1cdee9d1b593b8022fcea64549e1b60d
#
_cell.length_a   1.000
_cell.length_b   1.000
_cell.length_c   1.000
_cell.angle_alpha   90.00
_cell.angle_beta   90.00
_cell.angle_gamma   90.00
#
_symmetry.space_group_name_H-M   'P 1'
#
loop_
_entity.id
_entity.type
_entity.pdbx_description
1 polymer ?
#
loop_
_entity_poly.entity_id
_entity_poly.type
_entity_poly.pdbx_seq_one_letter_code
_entity_poly.pdbx_strand_id
1 'polypeptide(L)'
;MKNYIQYLTIGALLMGSLTSCNDFLDREPLDKVTPEKFFSAEADLAAYAINNYKFVTVDDKYGINLFGKDNDTDNQASGTSNSFWIPGEKKVAADRGEWKWEDIRSCNYFFDQVLPRYEEGAITGNQDNVKHYIGEMYVNRAYSYFQLFTKFGDLPIVTTALPDIQGELVEASKRQPRHKVARFIIEDLKKAEDMLLNNPPGGKNRISKNVAYLLHARVALYEATWEKYHRGTAFVPGGSGWPGKDAQGYDADVEINYFLDEAIAASKFVADQMVGNLAENTDTPEGMNASLVSINPYYTMFCDENMEGYKEILMWKKFDESLGVTSNLQMELCRNGGGSGWTRGMVNSFLMRNGLPVYASGSGYNPDWEKEGVVATVQNRDSRLGIFTKNSIGEYEVNPAFISDVERRYQFALSAFNGV
;
A
#
# COMPACT_ATOMS: atom_id res chain seq x y z
N MET A 1 0.09 78.13 -37.31
CA MET A 1 1.04 77.56 -36.33
C MET A 1 0.37 76.94 -35.09
N LYS A 2 -0.67 77.51 -34.50
CA LYS A 2 -1.33 76.94 -33.30
C LYS A 2 -1.90 75.51 -33.47
N ASN A 3 -2.46 75.22 -34.64
CA ASN A 3 -3.07 73.90 -34.86
C ASN A 3 -2.06 72.76 -35.10
N TYR A 4 -0.86 73.03 -35.57
CA TYR A 4 0.21 72.04 -35.77
C TYR A 4 0.82 71.62 -34.45
N ILE A 5 0.91 72.52 -33.48
CA ILE A 5 1.41 72.22 -32.16
C ILE A 5 0.45 71.27 -31.37
N GLN A 6 -0.88 71.48 -31.57
CA GLN A 6 -1.90 70.60 -30.97
C GLN A 6 -1.85 69.17 -31.51
N TYR A 7 -1.66 69.00 -32.82
CA TYR A 7 -1.53 67.69 -33.44
C TYR A 7 -0.21 66.96 -33.05
N LEU A 8 0.89 67.71 -32.87
CA LEU A 8 2.15 67.19 -32.43
C LEU A 8 2.10 66.77 -30.96
N THR A 9 1.40 67.52 -30.10
CA THR A 9 1.21 67.11 -28.68
C THR A 9 0.26 65.93 -28.53
N ILE A 10 -0.78 65.79 -29.31
CA ILE A 10 -1.69 64.64 -29.32
C ILE A 10 -0.97 63.41 -29.87
N GLY A 11 -0.13 63.52 -30.89
CA GLY A 11 0.67 62.45 -31.45
C GLY A 11 1.74 61.94 -30.46
N ALA A 12 2.38 62.83 -29.70
CA ALA A 12 3.37 62.43 -28.64
C ALA A 12 2.71 61.77 -27.43
N LEU A 13 1.48 62.18 -27.07
CA LEU A 13 0.72 61.54 -26.01
C LEU A 13 0.21 60.13 -26.40
N LEU A 14 -0.15 59.95 -27.67
CA LEU A 14 -0.54 58.63 -28.19
C LEU A 14 0.64 57.65 -28.36
N MET A 15 1.85 58.14 -28.65
CA MET A 15 3.04 57.28 -28.69
C MET A 15 3.57 56.89 -27.30
N GLY A 16 3.32 57.71 -26.26
CA GLY A 16 3.68 57.41 -24.89
C GLY A 16 2.79 56.34 -24.23
N SER A 17 1.60 56.08 -24.79
CA SER A 17 0.69 55.06 -24.24
C SER A 17 0.90 53.64 -24.82
N LEU A 18 1.87 53.47 -25.75
CA LEU A 18 2.18 52.16 -26.35
C LEU A 18 3.35 51.46 -25.65
N THR A 19 3.99 52.06 -24.66
CA THR A 19 4.84 51.33 -23.74
C THR A 19 3.97 50.75 -22.64
N SER A 20 3.10 49.84 -23.02
CA SER A 20 2.39 48.95 -22.10
C SER A 20 3.46 48.12 -21.41
N CYS A 21 3.54 48.26 -20.10
CA CYS A 21 4.39 47.42 -19.25
C CYS A 21 3.98 45.95 -19.45
N ASN A 22 4.69 45.20 -20.27
CA ASN A 22 4.55 43.76 -20.34
C ASN A 22 4.81 43.13 -18.97
N ASP A 23 5.69 43.73 -18.17
CA ASP A 23 6.00 43.30 -16.79
C ASP A 23 4.82 43.34 -15.78
N PHE A 24 3.73 44.09 -16.09
CA PHE A 24 2.58 44.19 -15.18
C PHE A 24 1.59 43.04 -15.36
N LEU A 25 1.49 42.51 -16.58
CA LEU A 25 0.60 41.39 -16.91
C LEU A 25 1.30 40.04 -16.67
N ASP A 26 2.61 39.99 -16.68
CA ASP A 26 3.43 38.80 -16.44
C ASP A 26 3.86 38.63 -14.97
N ARG A 27 3.29 39.42 -14.05
CA ARG A 27 3.51 39.18 -12.63
C ARG A 27 2.84 37.88 -12.23
N GLU A 28 3.67 36.89 -11.87
CA GLU A 28 3.20 35.71 -11.22
C GLU A 28 2.36 36.06 -9.98
N PRO A 29 1.25 35.36 -9.72
CA PRO A 29 0.44 35.58 -8.52
C PRO A 29 1.31 35.42 -7.29
N LEU A 30 1.42 36.44 -6.45
CA LEU A 30 2.18 36.42 -5.21
C LEU A 30 1.62 35.48 -4.15
N ASP A 31 0.37 35.04 -4.32
CA ASP A 31 -0.40 34.19 -3.44
C ASP A 31 -0.50 32.73 -3.92
N LYS A 32 0.07 32.40 -5.07
CA LYS A 32 0.13 31.04 -5.61
C LYS A 32 1.56 30.60 -5.83
N VAL A 33 1.88 29.43 -5.28
CA VAL A 33 3.14 28.76 -5.58
C VAL A 33 3.06 28.27 -7.03
N THR A 34 3.87 28.86 -7.91
CA THR A 34 3.93 28.41 -9.32
C THR A 34 4.78 27.13 -9.40
N PRO A 35 4.55 26.28 -10.41
CA PRO A 35 5.35 25.07 -10.60
C PRO A 35 6.86 25.35 -10.72
N GLU A 36 7.23 26.52 -11.24
CA GLU A 36 8.62 26.96 -11.41
C GLU A 36 9.33 27.23 -10.08
N LYS A 37 8.60 27.64 -9.05
CA LYS A 37 9.11 27.92 -7.71
C LYS A 37 8.94 26.80 -6.74
N PHE A 38 7.96 25.92 -6.98
CA PHE A 38 7.81 24.68 -6.22
C PHE A 38 8.91 23.71 -6.67
N PHE A 39 9.32 22.80 -5.82
CA PHE A 39 10.43 21.85 -6.00
C PHE A 39 11.84 22.52 -6.01
N SER A 40 12.00 23.67 -5.39
CA SER A 40 13.29 24.35 -5.25
C SER A 40 14.00 24.03 -3.94
N ALA A 41 13.30 23.46 -2.97
CA ALA A 41 13.85 23.14 -1.65
C ALA A 41 13.48 21.70 -1.22
N GLU A 42 14.33 21.14 -0.35
CA GLU A 42 14.11 19.83 0.28
C GLU A 42 12.71 19.67 0.87
N ALA A 43 12.20 20.71 1.54
CA ALA A 43 10.89 20.70 2.17
C ALA A 43 9.74 20.52 1.18
N ASP A 44 9.87 21.04 -0.04
CA ASP A 44 8.87 20.90 -1.09
C ASP A 44 8.77 19.44 -1.54
N LEU A 45 9.92 18.78 -1.71
CA LEU A 45 9.98 17.37 -2.08
C LEU A 45 9.39 16.50 -0.98
N ALA A 46 9.75 16.79 0.29
CA ALA A 46 9.22 16.07 1.45
C ALA A 46 7.70 16.14 1.53
N ALA A 47 7.13 17.33 1.33
CA ALA A 47 5.69 17.57 1.37
C ALA A 47 4.96 16.89 0.19
N TYR A 48 5.55 16.96 -1.01
CA TYR A 48 4.95 16.32 -2.18
C TYR A 48 4.99 14.79 -2.08
N ALA A 49 6.11 14.23 -1.65
CA ALA A 49 6.27 12.79 -1.52
C ALA A 49 5.27 12.20 -0.51
N ILE A 50 5.14 12.78 0.68
CA ILE A 50 4.20 12.26 1.70
C ILE A 50 2.74 12.36 1.27
N ASN A 51 2.37 13.38 0.49
CA ASN A 51 1.02 13.52 -0.04
C ASN A 51 0.66 12.42 -1.07
N ASN A 52 1.66 11.77 -1.65
CA ASN A 52 1.49 10.67 -2.61
C ASN A 52 1.47 9.27 -1.95
N TYR A 53 1.53 9.17 -0.62
CA TYR A 53 1.43 7.89 0.07
C TYR A 53 0.01 7.32 0.00
N LYS A 54 -0.22 6.33 -0.88
CA LYS A 54 -1.53 5.71 -1.08
C LYS A 54 -1.67 4.33 -0.45
N PHE A 55 -0.57 3.74 0.01
CA PHE A 55 -0.55 2.40 0.60
C PHE A 55 -0.78 2.38 2.11
N VAL A 56 -0.77 3.54 2.78
CA VAL A 56 -1.06 3.70 4.21
C VAL A 56 -2.28 4.63 4.39
N THR A 57 -3.29 4.47 3.54
CA THR A 57 -4.51 5.29 3.64
C THR A 57 -5.46 4.69 4.68
N VAL A 58 -6.08 5.56 5.45
CA VAL A 58 -7.34 5.27 6.15
C VAL A 58 -8.43 5.87 5.26
N ASP A 59 -9.22 4.98 4.63
CA ASP A 59 -10.19 5.41 3.63
C ASP A 59 -11.32 6.21 4.26
N ASP A 60 -11.77 5.80 5.48
CA ASP A 60 -12.85 6.44 6.18
C ASP A 60 -12.52 6.65 7.66
N LYS A 61 -13.03 7.73 8.21
CA LYS A 61 -12.99 8.01 9.65
C LYS A 61 -13.84 7.01 10.44
N TYR A 62 -14.88 6.48 9.80
CA TYR A 62 -15.83 5.53 10.38
C TYR A 62 -15.89 4.27 9.52
N GLY A 63 -16.14 3.13 10.17
CA GLY A 63 -16.27 1.83 9.50
C GLY A 63 -15.11 0.87 9.74
N ILE A 64 -15.16 -0.28 9.05
CA ILE A 64 -14.17 -1.35 9.24
C ILE A 64 -12.86 -1.14 8.46
N ASN A 65 -12.80 -0.11 7.61
CA ASN A 65 -11.57 0.35 6.93
C ASN A 65 -10.70 -0.80 6.35
N LEU A 66 -9.41 -0.80 6.67
CA LEU A 66 -8.46 -1.81 6.21
C LEU A 66 -8.82 -3.22 6.65
N PHE A 67 -9.48 -3.39 7.80
CA PHE A 67 -9.92 -4.69 8.28
C PHE A 67 -10.89 -5.39 7.31
N GLY A 68 -11.74 -4.62 6.63
CA GLY A 68 -12.70 -5.15 5.65
C GLY A 68 -12.10 -5.43 4.27
N LYS A 69 -10.85 -5.06 4.00
CA LYS A 69 -10.24 -5.27 2.66
C LYS A 69 -9.95 -6.72 2.33
N ASP A 70 -9.82 -7.56 3.34
CA ASP A 70 -9.69 -9.00 3.17
C ASP A 70 -11.03 -9.75 3.11
N ASN A 71 -12.16 -9.04 3.26
CA ASN A 71 -13.47 -9.67 3.07
C ASN A 71 -13.60 -10.28 1.68
N ASP A 72 -14.23 -11.45 1.64
CA ASP A 72 -14.50 -12.20 0.41
C ASP A 72 -13.23 -12.73 -0.30
N THR A 73 -12.15 -12.87 0.46
CA THR A 73 -10.94 -13.60 0.04
C THR A 73 -10.90 -14.99 0.69
N ASP A 74 -9.83 -15.73 0.46
CA ASP A 74 -9.55 -16.99 1.15
C ASP A 74 -9.14 -16.81 2.63
N ASN A 75 -8.84 -15.59 3.05
CA ASN A 75 -8.48 -15.26 4.44
C ASN A 75 -9.68 -14.90 5.30
N GLN A 76 -10.60 -14.09 4.77
CA GLN A 76 -11.67 -13.46 5.52
C GLN A 76 -12.99 -13.47 4.74
N ALA A 77 -14.07 -13.79 5.42
CA ALA A 77 -15.41 -13.74 4.89
C ALA A 77 -16.21 -12.60 5.52
N SER A 78 -17.07 -11.94 4.72
CA SER A 78 -18.09 -11.04 5.23
C SER A 78 -19.31 -11.80 5.72
N GLY A 79 -20.17 -11.13 6.51
CA GLY A 79 -21.44 -11.71 6.98
C GLY A 79 -22.50 -11.91 5.88
N THR A 80 -22.24 -11.40 4.67
CA THR A 80 -23.11 -11.55 3.49
C THR A 80 -22.31 -12.11 2.34
N SER A 81 -22.94 -12.99 1.53
CA SER A 81 -22.29 -13.50 0.31
C SER A 81 -22.01 -12.38 -0.67
N ASN A 82 -20.80 -12.37 -1.23
CA ASN A 82 -20.42 -11.42 -2.28
C ASN A 82 -20.70 -12.00 -3.66
N SER A 83 -21.49 -11.26 -4.47
CA SER A 83 -21.75 -11.63 -5.85
C SER A 83 -20.51 -11.64 -6.75
N PHE A 84 -19.41 -11.03 -6.32
CA PHE A 84 -18.15 -11.01 -7.05
C PHE A 84 -17.65 -12.39 -7.50
N TRP A 85 -17.88 -13.43 -6.66
CA TRP A 85 -17.44 -14.81 -6.91
C TRP A 85 -18.50 -15.66 -7.62
N ILE A 86 -19.71 -15.11 -7.86
CA ILE A 86 -20.77 -15.83 -8.58
C ILE A 86 -20.52 -15.64 -10.08
N PRO A 87 -20.40 -16.73 -10.87
CA PRO A 87 -20.20 -16.64 -12.31
C PRO A 87 -21.26 -15.78 -13.00
N GLY A 88 -20.81 -14.76 -13.74
CA GLY A 88 -21.69 -13.83 -14.47
C GLY A 88 -22.24 -12.64 -13.67
N GLU A 89 -22.04 -12.58 -12.36
CA GLU A 89 -22.53 -11.49 -11.52
C GLU A 89 -21.59 -10.28 -11.49
N LYS A 90 -20.28 -10.49 -11.64
CA LYS A 90 -19.33 -9.38 -11.73
C LYS A 90 -19.50 -8.62 -13.03
N LYS A 91 -19.88 -7.36 -12.94
CA LYS A 91 -20.02 -6.45 -14.11
C LYS A 91 -18.87 -5.46 -14.15
N VAL A 92 -18.41 -5.19 -15.37
CA VAL A 92 -17.50 -4.07 -15.61
C VAL A 92 -18.26 -2.76 -15.44
N ALA A 93 -17.70 -1.81 -14.69
CA ALA A 93 -18.31 -0.49 -14.52
C ALA A 93 -18.50 0.22 -15.87
N ALA A 94 -19.56 1.02 -16.00
CA ALA A 94 -19.86 1.77 -17.22
C ALA A 94 -18.88 2.96 -17.41
N ASP A 95 -18.30 3.43 -16.33
CA ASP A 95 -17.23 4.44 -16.31
C ASP A 95 -15.85 3.78 -16.34
N ARG A 96 -14.79 4.57 -16.15
CA ARG A 96 -13.40 4.05 -16.07
C ARG A 96 -13.16 3.09 -14.90
N GLY A 97 -14.06 3.03 -13.91
CA GLY A 97 -13.99 2.18 -12.74
C GLY A 97 -12.65 2.29 -11.99
N GLU A 98 -11.92 1.17 -11.93
CA GLU A 98 -10.60 1.11 -11.27
C GLU A 98 -9.41 1.49 -12.20
N TRP A 99 -9.67 1.85 -13.46
CA TRP A 99 -8.65 2.30 -14.42
C TRP A 99 -8.24 3.74 -14.13
N LYS A 100 -7.51 3.94 -13.02
CA LYS A 100 -7.15 5.25 -12.47
C LYS A 100 -5.65 5.48 -12.63
N TRP A 101 -5.28 6.60 -13.24
CA TRP A 101 -3.90 6.95 -13.57
C TRP A 101 -3.41 8.22 -12.88
N GLU A 102 -4.23 8.81 -12.02
CA GLU A 102 -3.95 10.08 -11.37
C GLU A 102 -2.69 10.02 -10.50
N ASP A 103 -2.52 8.94 -9.74
CA ASP A 103 -1.36 8.78 -8.86
C ASP A 103 -0.07 8.57 -9.66
N ILE A 104 -0.13 7.79 -10.74
CA ILE A 104 1.00 7.62 -11.68
C ILE A 104 1.35 8.96 -12.35
N ARG A 105 0.35 9.72 -12.81
CA ARG A 105 0.56 11.03 -13.40
C ARG A 105 1.20 12.00 -12.39
N SER A 106 0.77 11.98 -11.14
CA SER A 106 1.37 12.79 -10.06
C SER A 106 2.86 12.46 -9.87
N CYS A 107 3.21 11.17 -9.85
CA CYS A 107 4.60 10.75 -9.77
C CYS A 107 5.41 11.18 -11.02
N ASN A 108 4.86 11.01 -12.20
CA ASN A 108 5.53 11.41 -13.44
C ASN A 108 5.75 12.93 -13.51
N TYR A 109 4.75 13.73 -13.11
CA TYR A 109 4.89 15.17 -13.01
C TYR A 109 6.02 15.57 -12.06
N PHE A 110 6.12 14.90 -10.90
CA PHE A 110 7.24 15.13 -10.00
C PHE A 110 8.58 14.84 -10.68
N PHE A 111 8.73 13.72 -11.36
CA PHE A 111 9.98 13.39 -12.04
C PHE A 111 10.34 14.35 -13.15
N ASP A 112 9.37 14.77 -13.96
CA ASP A 112 9.56 15.75 -15.02
C ASP A 112 10.07 17.11 -14.49
N GLN A 113 9.66 17.49 -13.27
CA GLN A 113 10.07 18.75 -12.65
C GLN A 113 11.35 18.63 -11.81
N VAL A 114 11.52 17.51 -11.10
CA VAL A 114 12.56 17.39 -10.07
C VAL A 114 13.86 16.82 -10.62
N LEU A 115 13.84 15.81 -11.51
CA LEU A 115 15.05 15.16 -11.95
C LEU A 115 16.03 16.13 -12.65
N PRO A 116 15.61 16.99 -13.58
CA PRO A 116 16.52 17.97 -14.18
C PRO A 116 17.16 18.91 -13.16
N ARG A 117 16.35 19.41 -12.21
CA ARG A 117 16.83 20.29 -11.15
C ARG A 117 17.78 19.62 -10.18
N TYR A 118 17.55 18.33 -9.90
CA TYR A 118 18.43 17.54 -9.06
C TYR A 118 19.78 17.33 -9.73
N GLU A 119 19.79 17.00 -11.03
CA GLU A 119 21.01 16.86 -11.83
C GLU A 119 21.81 18.14 -11.95
N GLU A 120 21.14 19.30 -12.02
CA GLU A 120 21.74 20.64 -12.02
C GLU A 120 22.20 21.11 -10.62
N GLY A 121 21.84 20.38 -9.56
CA GLY A 121 22.11 20.82 -8.19
C GLY A 121 21.32 22.06 -7.75
N ALA A 122 20.16 22.31 -8.38
CA ALA A 122 19.35 23.50 -8.16
C ALA A 122 18.39 23.38 -6.96
N ILE A 123 18.32 22.20 -6.30
CA ILE A 123 17.46 21.97 -5.14
C ILE A 123 18.25 22.24 -3.86
N THR A 124 17.77 23.18 -3.05
CA THR A 124 18.41 23.55 -1.78
C THR A 124 18.03 22.60 -0.65
N GLY A 125 18.95 22.44 0.33
CA GLY A 125 18.74 21.59 1.50
C GLY A 125 19.77 20.48 1.61
N ASN A 126 19.49 19.50 2.47
CA ASN A 126 20.33 18.32 2.61
C ASN A 126 20.17 17.40 1.40
N GLN A 127 21.26 17.17 0.68
CA GLN A 127 21.20 16.41 -0.59
C GLN A 127 20.91 14.93 -0.40
N ASP A 128 21.26 14.33 0.73
CA ASP A 128 20.87 12.96 1.05
C ASP A 128 19.35 12.84 1.26
N ASN A 129 18.74 13.84 1.89
CA ASN A 129 17.29 13.92 2.06
C ASN A 129 16.59 14.21 0.73
N VAL A 130 17.12 15.10 -0.10
CA VAL A 130 16.60 15.36 -1.46
C VAL A 130 16.57 14.05 -2.27
N LYS A 131 17.72 13.34 -2.28
CA LYS A 131 17.83 12.02 -2.93
C LYS A 131 16.82 11.03 -2.36
N HIS A 132 16.66 10.99 -1.05
CA HIS A 132 15.70 10.13 -0.37
C HIS A 132 14.25 10.39 -0.82
N TYR A 133 13.81 11.64 -0.90
CA TYR A 133 12.45 11.96 -1.32
C TYR A 133 12.19 11.65 -2.80
N ILE A 134 13.21 11.72 -3.65
CA ILE A 134 13.12 11.21 -5.02
C ILE A 134 12.91 9.69 -5.01
N GLY A 135 13.65 8.97 -4.16
CA GLY A 135 13.47 7.53 -3.95
C GLY A 135 12.07 7.15 -3.47
N GLU A 136 11.49 7.93 -2.55
CA GLU A 136 10.10 7.72 -2.11
C GLU A 136 9.10 7.83 -3.27
N MET A 137 9.32 8.76 -4.20
CA MET A 137 8.44 8.92 -5.36
C MET A 137 8.55 7.76 -6.34
N TYR A 138 9.73 7.14 -6.47
CA TYR A 138 9.86 5.88 -7.23
C TYR A 138 9.07 4.75 -6.57
N VAL A 139 9.09 4.61 -5.24
CA VAL A 139 8.24 3.63 -4.53
C VAL A 139 6.75 3.93 -4.75
N ASN A 140 6.34 5.20 -4.66
CA ASN A 140 4.95 5.60 -4.88
C ASN A 140 4.47 5.26 -6.31
N ARG A 141 5.30 5.50 -7.34
CA ARG A 141 4.97 5.12 -8.72
C ARG A 141 4.91 3.61 -8.88
N ALA A 142 5.90 2.89 -8.37
CA ALA A 142 5.92 1.44 -8.39
C ALA A 142 4.69 0.82 -7.73
N TYR A 143 4.29 1.33 -6.56
CA TYR A 143 3.09 0.88 -5.87
C TYR A 143 1.81 1.18 -6.66
N SER A 144 1.68 2.38 -7.23
CA SER A 144 0.53 2.76 -8.04
C SER A 144 0.39 1.88 -9.28
N TYR A 145 1.51 1.56 -9.94
CA TYR A 145 1.54 0.58 -11.01
C TYR A 145 1.15 -0.82 -10.52
N PHE A 146 1.67 -1.25 -9.37
CA PHE A 146 1.36 -2.58 -8.83
C PHE A 146 -0.14 -2.72 -8.51
N GLN A 147 -0.80 -1.68 -8.01
CA GLN A 147 -2.25 -1.68 -7.79
C GLN A 147 -3.06 -1.89 -9.09
N LEU A 148 -2.67 -1.24 -10.18
CA LEU A 148 -3.30 -1.46 -11.49
C LEU A 148 -2.89 -2.83 -12.08
N PHE A 149 -1.65 -3.21 -11.91
CA PHE A 149 -1.08 -4.44 -12.42
C PHE A 149 -1.77 -5.70 -11.87
N THR A 150 -2.05 -5.74 -10.58
CA THR A 150 -2.78 -6.85 -9.96
C THR A 150 -4.22 -7.00 -10.48
N LYS A 151 -4.80 -5.92 -11.00
CA LYS A 151 -6.17 -5.90 -11.53
C LYS A 151 -6.24 -6.19 -13.03
N PHE A 152 -5.28 -5.69 -13.79
CA PHE A 152 -5.36 -5.65 -15.25
C PHE A 152 -4.25 -6.42 -15.97
N GLY A 153 -3.15 -6.74 -15.30
CA GLY A 153 -1.97 -7.40 -15.89
C GLY A 153 -1.25 -6.51 -16.91
N ASP A 154 -1.63 -6.60 -18.17
CA ASP A 154 -1.07 -5.79 -19.25
C ASP A 154 -1.46 -4.31 -19.10
N LEU A 155 -0.48 -3.42 -19.01
CA LEU A 155 -0.67 -1.98 -18.81
C LEU A 155 0.19 -1.14 -19.78
N PRO A 156 -0.23 0.07 -20.12
CA PRO A 156 0.68 1.07 -20.68
C PRO A 156 1.81 1.39 -19.70
N ILE A 157 3.03 1.59 -20.21
CA ILE A 157 4.15 2.11 -19.43
C ILE A 157 4.30 3.59 -19.79
N VAL A 158 3.96 4.47 -18.85
CA VAL A 158 3.97 5.91 -19.01
C VAL A 158 4.91 6.51 -17.97
N THR A 159 5.95 7.20 -18.42
CA THR A 159 7.03 7.71 -17.54
C THR A 159 7.07 9.23 -17.42
N THR A 160 6.20 9.93 -18.15
CA THR A 160 6.09 11.40 -18.16
C THR A 160 4.64 11.86 -17.93
N ALA A 161 4.46 13.09 -17.51
CA ALA A 161 3.14 13.71 -17.42
C ALA A 161 2.65 14.12 -18.81
N LEU A 162 1.92 13.23 -19.48
CA LEU A 162 1.45 13.45 -20.83
C LEU A 162 0.59 14.70 -20.95
N PRO A 163 0.74 15.49 -22.04
CA PRO A 163 -0.14 16.60 -22.35
C PRO A 163 -1.54 16.11 -22.77
N ASP A 164 -2.53 16.99 -22.71
CA ASP A 164 -3.89 16.69 -23.18
C ASP A 164 -3.97 16.80 -24.71
N ILE A 165 -3.23 15.93 -25.39
CA ILE A 165 -3.18 15.82 -26.86
C ILE A 165 -3.61 14.41 -27.25
N GLN A 166 -4.75 14.29 -27.93
CA GLN A 166 -5.38 13.02 -28.27
C GLN A 166 -4.41 12.02 -28.93
N GLY A 167 -3.60 12.47 -29.88
CA GLY A 167 -2.67 11.57 -30.59
C GLY A 167 -1.61 10.96 -29.68
N GLU A 168 -1.04 11.76 -28.78
CA GLU A 168 -0.05 11.30 -27.80
C GLU A 168 -0.65 10.39 -26.74
N LEU A 169 -1.86 10.73 -26.27
CA LEU A 169 -2.58 9.90 -25.31
C LEU A 169 -2.94 8.53 -25.89
N VAL A 170 -3.40 8.46 -27.15
CA VAL A 170 -3.70 7.20 -27.83
C VAL A 170 -2.44 6.35 -27.99
N GLU A 171 -1.34 6.93 -28.40
CA GLU A 171 -0.07 6.19 -28.56
C GLU A 171 0.45 5.67 -27.23
N ALA A 172 0.46 6.51 -26.19
CA ALA A 172 0.90 6.14 -24.83
C ALA A 172 -0.03 5.13 -24.15
N SER A 173 -1.27 4.97 -24.61
CA SER A 173 -2.26 4.04 -24.06
C SER A 173 -2.06 2.58 -24.53
N LYS A 174 -1.08 2.30 -25.38
CA LYS A 174 -0.77 0.94 -25.84
C LYS A 174 -0.26 0.09 -24.69
N ARG A 175 -0.97 -0.99 -24.39
CA ARG A 175 -0.59 -1.90 -23.30
C ARG A 175 0.67 -2.68 -23.66
N GLN A 176 1.54 -2.80 -22.69
CA GLN A 176 2.69 -3.70 -22.71
C GLN A 176 2.33 -5.03 -22.03
N PRO A 177 2.91 -6.15 -22.45
CA PRO A 177 2.74 -7.44 -21.78
C PRO A 177 3.13 -7.37 -20.30
N ARG A 178 2.45 -8.13 -19.45
CA ARG A 178 2.59 -8.10 -18.00
C ARG A 178 4.02 -8.22 -17.48
N HIS A 179 4.83 -9.12 -18.04
CA HIS A 179 6.23 -9.27 -17.62
C HIS A 179 7.04 -7.97 -17.81
N LYS A 180 6.79 -7.21 -18.90
CA LYS A 180 7.44 -5.90 -19.11
C LYS A 180 6.99 -4.87 -18.10
N VAL A 181 5.71 -4.89 -17.74
CA VAL A 181 5.16 -4.01 -16.69
C VAL A 181 5.78 -4.35 -15.34
N ALA A 182 5.86 -5.62 -14.97
CA ALA A 182 6.48 -6.06 -13.73
C ALA A 182 7.96 -5.69 -13.66
N ARG A 183 8.71 -5.86 -14.76
CA ARG A 183 10.11 -5.40 -14.86
C ARG A 183 10.24 -3.89 -14.65
N PHE A 184 9.36 -3.10 -15.27
CA PHE A 184 9.33 -1.66 -15.07
C PHE A 184 9.08 -1.27 -13.60
N ILE A 185 8.15 -1.94 -12.93
CA ILE A 185 7.89 -1.72 -11.49
C ILE A 185 9.16 -2.04 -10.67
N ILE A 186 9.83 -3.15 -10.97
CA ILE A 186 11.08 -3.55 -10.30
C ILE A 186 12.21 -2.56 -10.58
N GLU A 187 12.32 -2.03 -11.79
CA GLU A 187 13.31 -1.00 -12.14
C GLU A 187 13.11 0.28 -11.32
N ASP A 188 11.88 0.71 -11.13
CA ASP A 188 11.59 1.86 -10.24
C ASP A 188 11.95 1.56 -8.78
N LEU A 189 11.67 0.35 -8.29
CA LEU A 189 12.05 -0.06 -6.95
C LEU A 189 13.58 -0.13 -6.77
N LYS A 190 14.31 -0.61 -7.75
CA LYS A 190 15.80 -0.60 -7.73
C LYS A 190 16.36 0.83 -7.68
N LYS A 191 15.78 1.76 -8.46
CA LYS A 191 16.15 3.18 -8.33
C LYS A 191 15.87 3.73 -6.94
N ALA A 192 14.74 3.36 -6.36
CA ALA A 192 14.39 3.74 -4.99
C ALA A 192 15.38 3.15 -3.97
N GLU A 193 15.76 1.89 -4.09
CA GLU A 193 16.73 1.20 -3.23
C GLU A 193 18.10 1.90 -3.21
N ASP A 194 18.53 2.45 -4.35
CA ASP A 194 19.77 3.21 -4.48
C ASP A 194 19.69 4.61 -3.86
N MET A 195 18.48 5.16 -3.75
CA MET A 195 18.25 6.54 -3.30
C MET A 195 17.81 6.65 -1.84
N LEU A 196 17.10 5.65 -1.33
CA LEU A 196 16.50 5.68 0.00
C LEU A 196 17.52 5.46 1.11
N LEU A 197 17.32 6.17 2.22
CA LEU A 197 18.02 5.97 3.47
C LEU A 197 17.45 4.77 4.24
N ASN A 198 18.29 4.11 5.03
CA ASN A 198 17.83 3.09 5.98
C ASN A 198 16.97 3.71 7.09
N ASN A 199 17.38 4.89 7.57
CA ASN A 199 16.66 5.66 8.57
C ASN A 199 16.13 6.94 7.90
N PRO A 200 14.87 6.98 7.50
CA PRO A 200 14.30 8.12 6.79
C PRO A 200 14.17 9.35 7.69
N PRO A 201 14.23 10.56 7.13
CA PRO A 201 13.92 11.78 7.86
C PRO A 201 12.45 11.76 8.32
N GLY A 202 12.18 11.77 9.60
CA GLY A 202 10.83 11.65 10.16
C GLY A 202 10.48 10.24 10.65
N GLY A 203 11.46 9.32 10.73
CA GLY A 203 11.30 7.99 11.32
C GLY A 203 10.46 7.04 10.48
N LYS A 204 9.88 6.04 11.12
CA LYS A 204 9.15 4.96 10.46
C LYS A 204 7.78 5.34 9.87
N ASN A 205 7.39 6.60 9.97
CA ASN A 205 6.23 7.13 9.25
C ASN A 205 6.54 7.44 7.77
N ARG A 206 7.80 7.24 7.35
CA ARG A 206 8.24 7.42 5.96
C ARG A 206 8.83 6.13 5.39
N ILE A 207 8.86 6.05 4.07
CA ILE A 207 9.42 4.91 3.33
C ILE A 207 10.92 4.83 3.61
N SER A 208 11.38 3.69 4.12
CA SER A 208 12.81 3.37 4.23
C SER A 208 13.28 2.49 3.07
N LYS A 209 14.60 2.32 2.95
CA LYS A 209 15.19 1.38 1.99
C LYS A 209 14.61 -0.03 2.16
N ASN A 210 14.43 -0.51 3.40
CA ASN A 210 13.87 -1.84 3.67
C ASN A 210 12.41 -1.98 3.19
N VAL A 211 11.62 -0.90 3.23
CA VAL A 211 10.25 -0.90 2.69
C VAL A 211 10.27 -1.09 1.17
N ALA A 212 11.20 -0.44 0.46
CA ALA A 212 11.35 -0.62 -0.98
C ALA A 212 11.73 -2.07 -1.34
N TYR A 213 12.72 -2.65 -0.65
CA TYR A 213 13.09 -4.05 -0.85
C TYR A 213 11.96 -5.03 -0.55
N LEU A 214 11.16 -4.78 0.50
CA LEU A 214 10.02 -5.63 0.82
C LEU A 214 8.92 -5.56 -0.26
N LEU A 215 8.66 -4.37 -0.79
CA LEU A 215 7.74 -4.22 -1.92
C LEU A 215 8.28 -4.87 -3.18
N HIS A 216 9.59 -4.74 -3.46
CA HIS A 216 10.27 -5.41 -4.57
C HIS A 216 10.10 -6.94 -4.48
N ALA A 217 10.41 -7.53 -3.33
CA ALA A 217 10.22 -8.96 -3.11
C ALA A 217 8.76 -9.39 -3.37
N ARG A 218 7.78 -8.60 -2.91
CA ARG A 218 6.35 -8.87 -3.10
C ARG A 218 5.95 -8.83 -4.57
N VAL A 219 6.36 -7.81 -5.31
CA VAL A 219 6.06 -7.65 -6.74
C VAL A 219 6.66 -8.79 -7.54
N ALA A 220 7.93 -9.08 -7.30
CA ALA A 220 8.65 -10.14 -8.00
C ALA A 220 8.05 -11.53 -7.72
N LEU A 221 7.76 -11.87 -6.46
CA LEU A 221 7.13 -13.13 -6.10
C LEU A 221 5.72 -13.26 -6.70
N TYR A 222 4.94 -12.18 -6.69
CA TYR A 222 3.61 -12.15 -7.29
C TYR A 222 3.67 -12.50 -8.78
N GLU A 223 4.55 -11.85 -9.55
CA GLU A 223 4.65 -12.11 -10.98
C GLU A 223 5.20 -13.50 -11.29
N ALA A 224 6.24 -13.93 -10.59
CA ALA A 224 6.80 -15.27 -10.78
C ALA A 224 5.75 -16.37 -10.59
N THR A 225 4.97 -16.26 -9.50
CA THR A 225 3.92 -17.23 -9.19
C THR A 225 2.73 -17.11 -10.14
N TRP A 226 2.37 -15.90 -10.54
CA TRP A 226 1.34 -15.68 -11.54
C TRP A 226 1.68 -16.36 -12.86
N GLU A 227 2.85 -16.09 -13.42
CA GLU A 227 3.27 -16.70 -14.69
C GLU A 227 3.40 -18.22 -14.59
N LYS A 228 3.92 -18.72 -13.45
CA LYS A 228 4.05 -20.16 -13.20
C LYS A 228 2.72 -20.89 -13.24
N TYR A 229 1.71 -20.36 -12.52
CA TYR A 229 0.43 -21.05 -12.36
C TYR A 229 -0.56 -20.77 -13.48
N HIS A 230 -0.35 -19.72 -14.28
CA HIS A 230 -1.21 -19.37 -15.41
C HIS A 230 -0.57 -19.68 -16.78
N ARG A 231 0.54 -20.43 -16.79
CA ARG A 231 1.25 -20.78 -18.02
C ARG A 231 0.31 -21.33 -19.08
N GLY A 232 0.40 -20.80 -20.31
CA GLY A 232 -0.40 -21.23 -21.46
C GLY A 232 -1.86 -20.77 -21.47
N THR A 233 -2.29 -20.03 -20.46
CA THR A 233 -3.66 -19.46 -20.38
C THR A 233 -3.71 -18.04 -20.95
N ALA A 234 -4.93 -17.49 -21.06
CA ALA A 234 -5.16 -16.10 -21.48
C ALA A 234 -4.53 -15.03 -20.54
N PHE A 235 -4.01 -15.42 -19.40
CA PHE A 235 -3.47 -14.52 -18.39
C PHE A 235 -1.96 -14.29 -18.48
N VAL A 236 -1.28 -14.94 -19.44
CA VAL A 236 0.15 -14.77 -19.68
C VAL A 236 0.41 -14.56 -21.17
N PRO A 237 1.50 -13.86 -21.56
CA PRO A 237 1.81 -13.59 -22.96
C PRO A 237 1.91 -14.86 -23.79
N GLY A 238 1.31 -14.83 -24.99
CA GLY A 238 1.32 -15.97 -25.93
C GLY A 238 0.47 -17.17 -25.51
N GLY A 239 -0.19 -17.14 -24.35
CA GLY A 239 -1.11 -18.20 -23.95
C GLY A 239 -2.43 -18.20 -24.72
N SER A 240 -3.16 -19.30 -24.65
CA SER A 240 -4.43 -19.45 -25.36
C SER A 240 -5.46 -18.40 -24.89
N GLY A 241 -5.93 -17.56 -25.83
CA GLY A 241 -6.88 -16.49 -25.54
C GLY A 241 -6.26 -15.22 -24.98
N TRP A 242 -4.94 -15.11 -24.88
CA TRP A 242 -4.31 -13.87 -24.49
C TRP A 242 -4.60 -12.75 -25.50
N PRO A 243 -5.10 -11.55 -25.05
CA PRO A 243 -5.59 -10.53 -25.97
C PRO A 243 -4.46 -9.70 -26.61
N GLY A 244 -3.21 -9.80 -26.11
CA GLY A 244 -2.07 -9.09 -26.66
C GLY A 244 -1.67 -9.65 -28.03
N LYS A 245 -1.03 -8.79 -28.84
CA LYS A 245 -0.69 -9.13 -30.23
C LYS A 245 0.76 -9.60 -30.39
N ASP A 246 1.63 -9.24 -29.48
CA ASP A 246 3.07 -9.46 -29.60
C ASP A 246 3.64 -10.04 -28.32
N ALA A 247 3.90 -11.34 -28.36
CA ALA A 247 4.63 -12.07 -27.32
C ALA A 247 6.08 -12.34 -27.74
N GLN A 248 6.62 -11.61 -28.73
CA GLN A 248 7.98 -11.83 -29.21
C GLN A 248 9.00 -11.62 -28.09
N GLY A 249 9.87 -12.62 -27.93
CA GLY A 249 10.92 -12.62 -26.90
C GLY A 249 10.42 -13.01 -25.50
N TYR A 250 9.14 -13.33 -25.33
CA TYR A 250 8.64 -13.88 -24.07
C TYR A 250 8.97 -15.36 -23.97
N ASP A 251 9.64 -15.74 -22.89
CA ASP A 251 9.87 -17.12 -22.48
C ASP A 251 9.47 -17.25 -21.00
N ALA A 252 8.47 -18.07 -20.72
CA ALA A 252 7.91 -18.20 -19.39
C ALA A 252 8.94 -18.71 -18.37
N ASP A 253 9.84 -19.63 -18.74
CA ASP A 253 10.85 -20.14 -17.81
C ASP A 253 11.90 -19.08 -17.48
N VAL A 254 12.30 -18.30 -18.47
CA VAL A 254 13.23 -17.18 -18.27
C VAL A 254 12.62 -16.11 -17.36
N GLU A 255 11.36 -15.72 -17.61
CA GLU A 255 10.70 -14.69 -16.79
C GLU A 255 10.41 -15.18 -15.36
N ILE A 256 9.89 -16.40 -15.19
CA ILE A 256 9.65 -16.99 -13.86
C ILE A 256 10.94 -17.02 -13.05
N ASN A 257 12.05 -17.51 -13.63
CA ASN A 257 13.32 -17.57 -12.94
C ASN A 257 13.85 -16.19 -12.59
N TYR A 258 13.79 -15.23 -13.52
CA TYR A 258 14.18 -13.85 -13.26
C TYR A 258 13.43 -13.28 -12.06
N PHE A 259 12.11 -13.38 -12.03
CA PHE A 259 11.30 -12.83 -10.93
C PHE A 259 11.50 -13.59 -9.61
N LEU A 260 11.75 -14.90 -9.65
CA LEU A 260 12.10 -15.64 -8.43
C LEU A 260 13.47 -15.20 -7.87
N ASP A 261 14.46 -14.99 -8.72
CA ASP A 261 15.79 -14.53 -8.30
C ASP A 261 15.71 -13.12 -7.69
N GLU A 262 14.95 -12.21 -8.29
CA GLU A 262 14.69 -10.88 -7.75
C GLU A 262 13.97 -10.97 -6.39
N ALA A 263 12.95 -11.81 -6.27
CA ALA A 263 12.24 -12.01 -5.02
C ALA A 263 13.14 -12.54 -3.90
N ILE A 264 14.00 -13.52 -4.22
CA ILE A 264 14.96 -14.11 -3.27
C ILE A 264 15.98 -13.05 -2.83
N ALA A 265 16.56 -12.32 -3.78
CA ALA A 265 17.58 -11.33 -3.47
C ALA A 265 17.01 -10.21 -2.58
N ALA A 266 15.86 -9.66 -2.95
CA ALA A 266 15.23 -8.57 -2.22
C ALA A 266 14.73 -9.00 -0.83
N SER A 267 14.08 -10.16 -0.71
CA SER A 267 13.62 -10.67 0.58
C SER A 267 14.78 -11.02 1.51
N LYS A 268 15.85 -11.63 0.98
CA LYS A 268 17.05 -11.95 1.76
C LYS A 268 17.71 -10.69 2.32
N PHE A 269 17.78 -9.60 1.56
CA PHE A 269 18.35 -8.34 2.02
C PHE A 269 17.66 -7.85 3.31
N VAL A 270 16.33 -7.89 3.38
CA VAL A 270 15.57 -7.48 4.56
C VAL A 270 15.68 -8.53 5.67
N ALA A 271 15.52 -9.80 5.33
CA ALA A 271 15.54 -10.89 6.32
C ALA A 271 16.87 -10.96 7.08
N ASP A 272 18.00 -10.82 6.40
CA ASP A 272 19.33 -10.84 7.03
C ASP A 272 19.50 -9.70 8.06
N GLN A 273 18.87 -8.54 7.85
CA GLN A 273 18.90 -7.42 8.79
C GLN A 273 17.96 -7.62 9.99
N MET A 274 16.93 -8.45 9.84
CA MET A 274 15.93 -8.71 10.87
C MET A 274 16.28 -9.88 11.79
N VAL A 275 17.38 -10.62 11.51
CA VAL A 275 17.83 -11.69 12.40
C VAL A 275 18.08 -11.15 13.82
N GLY A 276 17.40 -11.74 14.80
CA GLY A 276 17.45 -11.31 16.20
C GLY A 276 16.72 -10.02 16.54
N ASN A 277 15.96 -9.46 15.57
CA ASN A 277 15.17 -8.23 15.76
C ASN A 277 13.65 -8.48 15.70
N LEU A 278 13.22 -9.70 15.46
CA LEU A 278 11.81 -10.06 15.46
C LEU A 278 11.24 -10.07 16.89
N ALA A 279 10.00 -9.67 17.05
CA ALA A 279 9.30 -9.76 18.31
C ALA A 279 9.11 -11.23 18.67
N GLU A 280 9.51 -11.59 19.88
CA GLU A 280 9.44 -12.96 20.35
C GLU A 280 7.98 -13.35 20.63
N ASN A 281 7.55 -14.46 20.06
CA ASN A 281 6.32 -15.12 20.47
C ASN A 281 6.64 -16.06 21.64
N THR A 282 6.33 -15.62 22.85
CA THR A 282 6.64 -16.35 24.09
C THR A 282 5.71 -17.54 24.36
N ASP A 283 4.93 -17.94 23.37
CA ASP A 283 4.08 -19.12 23.44
C ASP A 283 3.10 -19.09 24.61
N THR A 284 1.90 -18.67 24.38
CA THR A 284 0.87 -18.62 25.41
C THR A 284 0.18 -19.98 25.53
N PRO A 285 -0.09 -20.45 26.75
CA PRO A 285 -0.76 -21.73 26.98
C PRO A 285 -2.14 -21.79 26.30
N GLU A 286 -2.52 -22.98 25.88
CA GLU A 286 -3.87 -23.26 25.41
C GLU A 286 -4.89 -22.88 26.51
N GLY A 287 -5.96 -22.17 26.15
CA GLY A 287 -6.95 -21.68 27.11
C GLY A 287 -6.57 -20.36 27.79
N MET A 288 -6.06 -19.42 27.01
CA MET A 288 -5.46 -18.19 27.49
C MET A 288 -6.34 -17.32 28.37
N ASN A 289 -5.73 -16.91 29.46
CA ASN A 289 -6.09 -15.74 30.25
C ASN A 289 -5.56 -14.47 29.53
N ALA A 290 -6.36 -13.42 29.42
CA ALA A 290 -6.00 -12.16 28.77
C ALA A 290 -4.73 -11.52 29.38
N SER A 291 -4.47 -11.71 30.68
CA SER A 291 -3.26 -11.23 31.33
C SER A 291 -1.98 -11.91 30.82
N LEU A 292 -2.04 -13.15 30.35
CA LEU A 292 -0.90 -13.85 29.76
C LEU A 292 -0.63 -13.40 28.31
N VAL A 293 -1.66 -13.01 27.57
CA VAL A 293 -1.51 -12.47 26.22
C VAL A 293 -0.80 -11.12 26.26
N SER A 294 -1.10 -10.28 27.24
CA SER A 294 -0.50 -8.93 27.36
C SER A 294 1.00 -8.93 27.64
N ILE A 295 1.58 -10.05 28.07
CA ILE A 295 3.04 -10.21 28.28
C ILE A 295 3.75 -10.86 27.11
N ASN A 296 3.03 -11.26 26.05
CA ASN A 296 3.63 -11.80 24.84
C ASN A 296 4.07 -10.65 23.93
N PRO A 297 5.40 -10.46 23.68
CA PRO A 297 5.90 -9.35 22.88
C PRO A 297 5.33 -9.31 21.45
N TYR A 298 5.10 -10.48 20.85
CA TYR A 298 4.50 -10.58 19.51
C TYR A 298 3.07 -10.04 19.49
N TYR A 299 2.25 -10.39 20.49
CA TYR A 299 0.88 -9.85 20.60
C TYR A 299 0.90 -8.35 20.90
N THR A 300 1.73 -7.93 21.85
CA THR A 300 1.83 -6.52 22.27
C THR A 300 2.17 -5.61 21.10
N MET A 301 3.05 -6.04 20.20
CA MET A 301 3.39 -5.28 18.99
C MET A 301 2.16 -4.93 18.12
N PHE A 302 1.14 -5.80 18.05
CA PHE A 302 -0.08 -5.53 17.28
C PHE A 302 -1.11 -4.67 18.04
N CYS A 303 -0.95 -4.51 19.35
CA CYS A 303 -1.87 -3.78 20.21
C CYS A 303 -1.34 -2.43 20.68
N ASP A 304 -0.07 -2.14 20.44
CA ASP A 304 0.58 -0.92 20.92
C ASP A 304 0.17 0.30 20.08
N GLU A 305 0.02 1.41 20.75
CA GLU A 305 -0.30 2.70 20.10
C GLU A 305 0.92 3.32 19.39
N ASN A 306 2.13 2.96 19.84
CA ASN A 306 3.38 3.47 19.29
C ASN A 306 4.28 2.33 18.80
N MET A 307 4.37 2.18 17.49
CA MET A 307 5.16 1.13 16.86
C MET A 307 6.60 1.54 16.53
N GLU A 308 7.02 2.77 16.86
CA GLU A 308 8.36 3.29 16.51
C GLU A 308 9.50 2.45 17.10
N GLY A 309 9.32 1.92 18.32
CA GLY A 309 10.32 1.13 19.05
C GLY A 309 10.51 -0.31 18.54
N TYR A 310 9.56 -0.87 17.82
CA TYR A 310 9.62 -2.26 17.35
C TYR A 310 10.51 -2.37 16.10
N LYS A 311 11.61 -3.07 16.20
CA LYS A 311 12.59 -3.21 15.11
C LYS A 311 12.03 -3.93 13.88
N GLU A 312 11.12 -4.86 14.10
CA GLU A 312 10.43 -5.63 13.06
C GLU A 312 9.47 -4.77 12.22
N ILE A 313 8.94 -3.68 12.79
CA ILE A 313 8.06 -2.77 12.08
C ILE A 313 8.89 -1.83 11.21
N LEU A 314 8.80 -1.99 9.90
CA LEU A 314 9.56 -1.20 8.93
C LEU A 314 8.92 0.15 8.64
N MET A 315 7.59 0.20 8.69
CA MET A 315 6.81 1.41 8.46
C MET A 315 5.45 1.27 9.15
N TRP A 316 4.95 2.37 9.70
CA TRP A 316 3.62 2.43 10.30
C TRP A 316 2.98 3.79 10.11
N LYS A 317 1.65 3.85 10.22
CA LYS A 317 0.90 5.10 10.22
C LYS A 317 0.53 5.45 11.66
N LYS A 318 1.05 6.57 12.14
CA LYS A 318 0.69 7.11 13.44
C LYS A 318 -0.73 7.70 13.36
N PHE A 319 -1.61 7.22 14.24
CA PHE A 319 -2.90 7.86 14.50
C PHE A 319 -2.70 8.93 15.55
N ASP A 320 -3.30 10.11 15.34
CA ASP A 320 -3.16 11.26 16.23
C ASP A 320 -4.41 12.12 16.14
N GLU A 321 -5.15 12.20 17.24
CA GLU A 321 -6.42 12.93 17.30
C GLU A 321 -6.21 14.43 17.07
N SER A 322 -5.08 14.99 17.57
CA SER A 322 -4.76 16.41 17.40
C SER A 322 -4.55 16.80 15.94
N LEU A 323 -4.14 15.84 15.09
CA LEU A 323 -3.97 16.01 13.66
C LEU A 323 -5.21 15.57 12.86
N GLY A 324 -6.28 15.13 13.51
CA GLY A 324 -7.48 14.63 12.85
C GLY A 324 -7.28 13.27 12.17
N VAL A 325 -6.18 12.57 12.45
CA VAL A 325 -5.89 11.22 11.92
C VAL A 325 -6.43 10.20 12.91
N THR A 326 -7.68 9.80 12.73
CA THR A 326 -8.41 8.93 13.66
C THR A 326 -9.04 7.74 12.94
N SER A 327 -9.33 6.68 13.69
CA SER A 327 -10.12 5.53 13.24
C SER A 327 -11.01 5.05 14.38
N ASN A 328 -12.23 4.65 14.05
CA ASN A 328 -13.15 4.04 15.01
C ASN A 328 -13.24 2.51 14.86
N LEU A 329 -12.27 1.90 14.19
CA LEU A 329 -12.25 0.47 13.90
C LEU A 329 -12.49 -0.38 15.16
N GLN A 330 -11.83 -0.05 16.26
CA GLN A 330 -12.00 -0.77 17.53
C GLN A 330 -13.47 -0.74 17.99
N MET A 331 -14.11 0.42 17.95
CA MET A 331 -15.52 0.55 18.32
C MET A 331 -16.43 -0.25 17.38
N GLU A 332 -16.17 -0.21 16.08
CA GLU A 332 -16.95 -0.96 15.09
C GLU A 332 -16.83 -2.48 15.29
N LEU A 333 -15.63 -2.99 15.49
CA LEU A 333 -15.41 -4.41 15.76
C LEU A 333 -16.05 -4.86 17.07
N CYS A 334 -15.94 -4.04 18.12
CA CYS A 334 -16.49 -4.36 19.44
C CYS A 334 -18.02 -4.27 19.48
N ARG A 335 -18.60 -3.31 18.77
CA ARG A 335 -20.03 -3.01 18.87
C ARG A 335 -20.86 -3.73 17.82
N ASN A 336 -20.39 -3.75 16.59
CA ASN A 336 -21.13 -4.23 15.44
C ASN A 336 -20.57 -5.58 14.92
N GLY A 337 -19.42 -6.01 15.42
CA GLY A 337 -18.73 -7.23 14.98
C GLY A 337 -18.21 -7.17 13.53
N GLY A 338 -18.40 -6.04 12.85
CA GLY A 338 -17.99 -5.84 11.44
C GLY A 338 -18.61 -6.83 10.44
N GLY A 339 -19.33 -7.85 10.91
CA GLY A 339 -19.88 -8.91 10.07
C GLY A 339 -18.81 -9.77 9.36
N SER A 340 -17.56 -9.73 9.85
CA SER A 340 -16.42 -10.38 9.20
C SER A 340 -15.76 -11.40 10.13
N GLY A 341 -15.19 -12.45 9.55
CA GLY A 341 -14.45 -13.46 10.31
C GLY A 341 -13.48 -14.23 9.42
N TRP A 342 -12.52 -14.89 10.04
CA TRP A 342 -11.58 -15.74 9.32
C TRP A 342 -12.29 -16.87 8.60
N THR A 343 -11.85 -17.16 7.38
CA THR A 343 -12.31 -18.35 6.67
C THR A 343 -11.73 -19.61 7.29
N ARG A 344 -12.37 -20.74 7.04
CA ARG A 344 -11.80 -22.03 7.41
C ARG A 344 -10.45 -22.29 6.73
N GLY A 345 -10.27 -21.81 5.50
CA GLY A 345 -9.00 -21.87 4.78
C GLY A 345 -7.88 -21.17 5.53
N MET A 346 -8.13 -19.95 5.98
CA MET A 346 -7.15 -19.19 6.79
C MET A 346 -6.81 -19.92 8.09
N VAL A 347 -7.81 -20.37 8.84
CA VAL A 347 -7.57 -21.13 10.08
C VAL A 347 -6.77 -22.40 9.81
N ASN A 348 -7.04 -23.13 8.73
CA ASN A 348 -6.33 -24.35 8.38
C ASN A 348 -4.90 -24.10 7.86
N SER A 349 -4.56 -22.88 7.45
CA SER A 349 -3.20 -22.53 7.01
C SER A 349 -2.18 -22.52 8.15
N PHE A 350 -2.62 -22.30 9.39
CA PHE A 350 -1.74 -22.44 10.56
C PHE A 350 -1.35 -23.89 10.75
N LEU A 351 -0.08 -24.15 11.02
CA LEU A 351 0.44 -25.50 11.21
C LEU A 351 0.09 -26.06 12.61
N MET A 352 0.22 -27.36 12.77
CA MET A 352 0.27 -27.99 14.09
C MET A 352 1.60 -27.69 14.78
N ARG A 353 1.69 -27.81 16.10
CA ARG A 353 2.95 -27.63 16.86
C ARG A 353 4.10 -28.50 16.38
N ASN A 354 3.80 -29.66 15.79
CA ASN A 354 4.79 -30.56 15.20
C ASN A 354 5.25 -30.12 13.80
N GLY A 355 4.81 -28.96 13.32
CA GLY A 355 5.15 -28.38 12.00
C GLY A 355 4.38 -28.98 10.82
N LEU A 356 3.45 -29.90 11.04
CA LEU A 356 2.66 -30.50 9.98
C LEU A 356 1.39 -29.69 9.68
N PRO A 357 0.96 -29.63 8.41
CA PRO A 357 -0.37 -29.13 8.06
C PRO A 357 -1.48 -29.99 8.71
N VAL A 358 -2.63 -29.39 8.99
CA VAL A 358 -3.77 -30.08 9.64
C VAL A 358 -4.23 -31.32 8.91
N TYR A 359 -4.11 -31.35 7.60
CA TYR A 359 -4.53 -32.47 6.74
C TYR A 359 -3.46 -33.55 6.54
N ALA A 360 -2.25 -33.34 7.07
CA ALA A 360 -1.18 -34.31 6.90
C ALA A 360 -1.36 -35.52 7.81
N SER A 361 -0.97 -36.69 7.33
CA SER A 361 -0.91 -37.89 8.16
C SER A 361 0.05 -37.68 9.34
N GLY A 362 -0.37 -38.01 10.55
CA GLY A 362 0.42 -37.80 11.75
C GLY A 362 0.37 -36.36 12.31
N SER A 363 -0.44 -35.50 11.77
CA SER A 363 -0.61 -34.13 12.28
C SER A 363 -1.16 -34.09 13.70
N GLY A 364 -2.00 -35.08 14.06
CA GLY A 364 -2.70 -35.10 15.36
C GLY A 364 -3.86 -34.11 15.45
N TYR A 365 -4.28 -33.55 14.31
CA TYR A 365 -5.42 -32.63 14.27
C TYR A 365 -6.73 -33.36 14.64
N ASN A 366 -7.53 -32.72 15.53
CA ASN A 366 -8.83 -33.26 15.91
C ASN A 366 -9.85 -33.00 14.79
N PRO A 367 -10.42 -34.06 14.15
CA PRO A 367 -11.39 -33.90 13.09
C PRO A 367 -12.78 -33.46 13.60
N ASP A 368 -13.05 -33.61 14.90
CA ASP A 368 -14.35 -33.28 15.51
C ASP A 368 -14.45 -31.82 16.01
N TRP A 369 -13.57 -30.95 15.54
CA TRP A 369 -13.53 -29.53 15.90
C TRP A 369 -14.90 -28.83 15.73
N GLU A 370 -15.73 -29.26 14.78
CA GLU A 370 -17.06 -28.71 14.56
C GLU A 370 -18.00 -28.95 15.76
N LYS A 371 -17.80 -30.05 16.48
CA LYS A 371 -18.57 -30.39 17.67
C LYS A 371 -17.99 -29.77 18.94
N GLU A 372 -16.68 -29.67 19.00
CA GLU A 372 -15.94 -29.23 20.19
C GLU A 372 -15.60 -27.72 20.15
N GLY A 373 -15.84 -27.03 19.03
CA GLY A 373 -15.74 -25.61 18.91
C GLY A 373 -14.32 -25.06 18.80
N VAL A 374 -14.16 -23.78 19.16
CA VAL A 374 -12.91 -23.01 18.96
C VAL A 374 -11.74 -23.60 19.74
N VAL A 375 -11.98 -24.15 20.93
CA VAL A 375 -10.94 -24.75 21.78
C VAL A 375 -10.24 -25.89 21.06
N ALA A 376 -11.01 -26.83 20.51
CA ALA A 376 -10.44 -27.93 19.72
C ALA A 376 -9.73 -27.44 18.45
N THR A 377 -10.23 -26.35 17.85
CA THR A 377 -9.62 -25.76 16.67
C THR A 377 -8.21 -25.21 16.93
N VAL A 378 -7.95 -24.62 18.09
CA VAL A 378 -6.65 -24.02 18.44
C VAL A 378 -5.70 -24.97 19.13
N GLN A 379 -6.18 -26.14 19.59
CA GLN A 379 -5.42 -27.10 20.36
C GLN A 379 -4.24 -27.69 19.56
N ASN A 380 -3.05 -27.72 20.15
CA ASN A 380 -1.82 -28.24 19.52
C ASN A 380 -1.47 -27.55 18.17
N ARG A 381 -1.92 -26.33 17.97
CA ARG A 381 -1.65 -25.51 16.77
C ARG A 381 -0.51 -24.51 17.03
N ASP A 382 -0.07 -23.87 15.98
CA ASP A 382 0.74 -22.65 16.06
C ASP A 382 0.07 -21.67 17.03
N SER A 383 0.80 -21.23 18.04
CA SER A 383 0.26 -20.39 19.12
C SER A 383 -0.28 -19.05 18.63
N ARG A 384 0.22 -18.56 17.46
CA ARG A 384 -0.31 -17.33 16.82
C ARG A 384 -1.80 -17.44 16.49
N LEU A 385 -2.28 -18.63 16.14
CA LEU A 385 -3.72 -18.85 15.96
C LEU A 385 -4.49 -18.60 17.26
N GLY A 386 -3.99 -19.16 18.38
CA GLY A 386 -4.63 -19.00 19.69
C GLY A 386 -4.60 -17.55 20.20
N ILE A 387 -3.49 -16.83 19.98
CA ILE A 387 -3.31 -15.43 20.42
C ILE A 387 -4.38 -14.51 19.87
N PHE A 388 -4.74 -14.65 18.59
CA PHE A 388 -5.70 -13.77 17.91
C PHE A 388 -7.10 -14.38 17.77
N THR A 389 -7.33 -15.57 18.31
CA THR A 389 -8.63 -16.22 18.29
C THR A 389 -9.25 -16.21 19.69
N LYS A 390 -10.44 -15.61 19.80
CA LYS A 390 -11.20 -15.70 21.04
C LYS A 390 -11.64 -17.13 21.24
N ASN A 391 -11.19 -17.77 22.33
CA ASN A 391 -11.75 -19.03 22.78
C ASN A 391 -12.72 -18.80 23.96
N SER A 392 -13.73 -19.64 24.09
CA SER A 392 -14.78 -19.53 25.11
C SER A 392 -14.32 -19.85 26.54
N ILE A 393 -13.05 -20.23 26.73
CA ILE A 393 -12.50 -20.67 28.02
C ILE A 393 -11.80 -19.53 28.75
N GLY A 394 -11.40 -18.47 28.05
CA GLY A 394 -10.76 -17.33 28.68
C GLY A 394 -11.78 -16.45 29.38
N GLU A 395 -11.83 -16.47 30.71
CA GLU A 395 -12.28 -15.30 31.42
C GLU A 395 -11.31 -14.18 31.07
N TYR A 396 -11.81 -13.13 30.39
CA TYR A 396 -11.02 -11.93 30.19
C TYR A 396 -10.82 -11.25 31.52
N GLU A 397 -9.70 -11.48 32.18
CA GLU A 397 -9.23 -10.57 33.21
C GLU A 397 -8.76 -9.28 32.52
N VAL A 398 -9.69 -8.42 32.33
CA VAL A 398 -9.36 -7.05 31.92
C VAL A 398 -8.71 -6.37 33.10
N ASN A 399 -7.66 -5.59 32.84
CA ASN A 399 -7.02 -4.78 33.88
C ASN A 399 -8.10 -3.99 34.66
N PRO A 400 -8.27 -4.20 35.97
CA PRO A 400 -9.32 -3.56 36.76
C PRO A 400 -9.34 -2.04 36.68
N ALA A 401 -8.23 -1.40 36.34
CA ALA A 401 -8.14 0.05 36.14
C ALA A 401 -8.88 0.55 34.90
N PHE A 402 -9.24 -0.33 33.96
CA PHE A 402 -9.96 -0.01 32.73
C PHE A 402 -11.38 -0.59 32.68
N ILE A 403 -11.89 -1.19 33.78
CA ILE A 403 -13.28 -1.67 33.86
C ILE A 403 -14.22 -0.47 33.97
N SER A 404 -14.39 0.21 32.84
CA SER A 404 -15.44 1.18 32.62
C SER A 404 -16.68 0.51 32.00
N ASP A 405 -17.78 1.22 31.88
CA ASP A 405 -19.01 0.76 31.21
C ASP A 405 -18.80 0.17 29.81
N VAL A 406 -17.67 0.43 29.19
CA VAL A 406 -17.29 -0.13 27.88
C VAL A 406 -17.04 -1.62 27.98
N GLU A 407 -16.39 -2.13 29.03
CA GLU A 407 -16.07 -3.55 29.22
C GLU A 407 -17.28 -4.40 29.57
N ARG A 408 -18.24 -3.87 30.33
CA ARG A 408 -19.51 -4.56 30.52
C ARG A 408 -20.26 -4.75 29.21
N ARG A 409 -20.17 -3.79 28.29
CA ARG A 409 -20.74 -3.90 26.94
C ARG A 409 -19.98 -4.91 26.09
N TYR A 410 -18.67 -5.04 26.30
CA TYR A 410 -17.83 -6.05 25.67
C TYR A 410 -18.26 -7.47 26.05
N GLN A 411 -18.41 -7.73 27.33
CA GLN A 411 -18.90 -9.02 27.83
C GLN A 411 -20.31 -9.33 27.31
N PHE A 412 -21.17 -8.32 27.17
CA PHE A 412 -22.52 -8.48 26.67
C PHE A 412 -22.56 -8.81 25.18
N ALA A 413 -21.75 -8.11 24.37
CA ALA A 413 -21.63 -8.40 22.95
C ALA A 413 -21.05 -9.80 22.68
N LEU A 414 -20.14 -10.26 23.52
CA LEU A 414 -19.50 -11.56 23.41
C LEU A 414 -20.41 -12.70 23.87
N SER A 415 -21.29 -12.48 24.85
CA SER A 415 -22.30 -13.46 25.26
C SER A 415 -23.40 -13.66 24.21
N ALA A 416 -23.70 -12.63 23.41
CA ALA A 416 -24.64 -12.72 22.30
C ALA A 416 -24.11 -13.59 21.12
N PHE A 417 -22.79 -13.68 20.94
CA PHE A 417 -22.16 -14.57 19.95
C PHE A 417 -22.12 -16.04 20.36
N ASN A 418 -22.24 -16.34 21.63
CA ASN A 418 -22.23 -17.72 22.17
C ASN A 418 -23.64 -18.35 22.20
N GLY A 419 -24.64 -17.68 21.68
CA GLY A 419 -26.03 -18.10 21.71
C GLY A 419 -26.63 -18.54 20.37
N VAL A 420 -25.78 -18.88 19.38
CA VAL A 420 -26.22 -19.50 18.11
C VAL A 420 -25.49 -20.81 17.90
#